data_c86893c03c3997571e6623ca87bee99f
#
_entry.id   c86893c03c3997571e6623ca87bee99f
#
_cell.length_a   1.000
_cell.length_b   1.000
_cell.length_c   1.000
_cell.angle_alpha   90.00
_cell.angle_beta   90.00
_cell.angle_gamma   90.00
#
_symmetry.space_group_name_H-M   'P 1'
#
loop_
_entity.id
_entity.type
_entity.pdbx_description
1 polymer ?
#
loop_
_entity_poly.entity_id
_entity_poly.type
_entity_poly.pdbx_seq_one_letter_code
_entity_poly.pdbx_strand_id
1 'polypeptide(L)'
;MMPMTSSNQAKRRKQVRCTQITDYLKLVESGKYNACERQKKFAAYVRRVFATEELIIDTDRIDRYGRFLRYFPFDVFFPWEWCVFTLFTCVFRPDGTLRWTDLVCFVGRGAGKNGLIAFIAFCLVTVVNGIRDYNVDICANSEEQAKTSFFDIWNILEGKNRLKFKKGFRWNRTDITNTSTNSTIKYRTNSPKSKDGMRSGLVIFDEVHAYSSWKNITVFTTGQGKCAHPRRAFISSNGDIRDGVYDAIVERCDRILNGDVEDDNGWLPFICSLDSPEEVHDEANWEKACPSLPYLPNLLLQIRKEYKDWLDNPAENADFMTKRMGIP
;
A
#
# COMPACT_ATOMS: atom_id res chain seq x y z
N MET A 1 29.24 -44.90 -31.89
CA MET A 1 29.35 -43.44 -31.75
C MET A 1 28.10 -42.82 -32.32
N MET A 2 27.16 -42.43 -31.47
CA MET A 2 26.00 -41.63 -31.88
C MET A 2 26.05 -40.31 -31.12
N PRO A 3 25.78 -39.16 -31.77
CA PRO A 3 25.85 -37.87 -31.12
C PRO A 3 24.64 -37.64 -30.21
N MET A 4 24.91 -37.16 -29.01
CA MET A 4 23.92 -36.68 -28.04
C MET A 4 23.18 -35.46 -28.64
N THR A 5 21.87 -35.58 -28.79
CA THR A 5 21.00 -34.47 -29.10
C THR A 5 20.80 -33.64 -27.81
N SER A 6 21.35 -32.44 -27.78
CA SER A 6 21.07 -31.45 -26.76
C SER A 6 19.61 -31.01 -26.88
N SER A 7 18.77 -31.43 -25.93
CA SER A 7 17.43 -30.89 -25.78
C SER A 7 17.48 -29.47 -25.23
N ASN A 8 17.35 -28.51 -26.11
CA ASN A 8 17.03 -27.13 -25.79
C ASN A 8 15.58 -27.05 -25.27
N GLN A 9 15.36 -27.43 -24.01
CA GLN A 9 14.15 -27.05 -23.31
C GLN A 9 14.27 -25.55 -22.95
N ALA A 10 13.74 -24.70 -23.82
CA ALA A 10 13.49 -23.31 -23.50
C ALA A 10 12.66 -23.26 -22.21
N LYS A 11 13.27 -22.83 -21.11
CA LYS A 11 12.56 -22.59 -19.84
C LYS A 11 11.41 -21.62 -20.14
N ARG A 12 10.17 -22.14 -20.19
CA ARG A 12 8.96 -21.30 -20.28
C ARG A 12 9.03 -20.32 -19.10
N ARG A 13 9.21 -19.02 -19.39
CA ARG A 13 9.13 -17.98 -18.38
C ARG A 13 7.79 -18.09 -17.68
N LYS A 14 7.78 -18.32 -16.36
CA LYS A 14 6.57 -18.34 -15.56
C LYS A 14 5.92 -16.95 -15.67
N GLN A 15 4.68 -16.90 -16.15
CA GLN A 15 3.92 -15.65 -16.26
C GLN A 15 2.95 -15.52 -15.09
N VAL A 16 2.79 -14.31 -14.57
CA VAL A 16 1.74 -14.00 -13.58
C VAL A 16 0.36 -14.30 -14.18
N ARG A 17 -0.42 -15.16 -13.53
CA ARG A 17 -1.78 -15.53 -13.95
C ARG A 17 -2.82 -15.07 -12.93
N CYS A 18 -2.88 -13.78 -12.64
CA CYS A 18 -3.83 -13.19 -11.71
C CYS A 18 -4.26 -11.84 -12.27
N THR A 19 -5.54 -11.68 -12.60
CA THR A 19 -6.08 -10.45 -13.22
C THR A 19 -5.88 -9.25 -12.30
N GLN A 20 -6.08 -9.41 -11.00
CA GLN A 20 -5.88 -8.37 -10.00
C GLN A 20 -4.46 -7.77 -10.02
N ILE A 21 -3.45 -8.55 -10.42
CA ILE A 21 -2.08 -8.06 -10.61
C ILE A 21 -1.88 -7.61 -12.06
N THR A 22 -2.23 -8.48 -13.03
CA THR A 22 -1.84 -8.28 -14.42
C THR A 22 -2.54 -7.12 -15.11
N ASP A 23 -3.73 -6.72 -14.66
CA ASP A 23 -4.47 -5.64 -15.29
C ASP A 23 -3.76 -4.30 -15.10
N TYR A 24 -3.25 -4.02 -13.89
CA TYR A 24 -2.42 -2.85 -13.66
C TYR A 24 -1.10 -2.90 -14.43
N LEU A 25 -0.39 -4.05 -14.39
CA LEU A 25 0.87 -4.18 -15.12
C LEU A 25 0.69 -3.94 -16.62
N LYS A 26 -0.35 -4.54 -17.23
CA LYS A 26 -0.67 -4.33 -18.65
C LYS A 26 -1.06 -2.88 -18.95
N LEU A 27 -1.80 -2.23 -18.04
CA LEU A 27 -2.18 -0.83 -18.20
C LEU A 27 -0.94 0.06 -18.29
N VAL A 28 0.03 -0.12 -17.38
CA VAL A 28 1.32 0.60 -17.39
C VAL A 28 2.14 0.26 -18.63
N GLU A 29 2.29 -1.03 -18.98
CA GLU A 29 3.09 -1.53 -20.10
C GLU A 29 2.52 -1.11 -21.47
N SER A 30 1.21 -0.92 -21.59
CA SER A 30 0.55 -0.57 -22.86
C SER A 30 0.75 0.89 -23.28
N GLY A 31 1.22 1.75 -22.38
CA GLY A 31 1.33 3.20 -22.61
C GLY A 31 -0.02 3.92 -22.73
N LYS A 32 -1.16 3.23 -22.48
CA LYS A 32 -2.49 3.85 -22.47
C LYS A 32 -2.74 4.66 -21.18
N TYR A 33 -1.98 4.37 -20.16
CA TYR A 33 -1.97 5.05 -18.89
C TYR A 33 -0.66 5.82 -18.78
N ASN A 34 -0.72 7.09 -18.41
CA ASN A 34 0.47 7.93 -18.28
C ASN A 34 1.17 7.64 -16.96
N ALA A 35 1.94 6.57 -16.92
CA ALA A 35 2.65 6.10 -15.76
C ALA A 35 4.00 6.82 -15.59
N CYS A 36 4.35 7.20 -14.35
CA CYS A 36 5.69 7.70 -14.04
C CYS A 36 6.76 6.60 -14.17
N GLU A 37 8.03 7.00 -14.22
CA GLU A 37 9.16 6.07 -14.35
C GLU A 37 9.21 5.02 -13.22
N ARG A 38 8.86 5.41 -11.98
CA ARG A 38 8.78 4.47 -10.84
C ARG A 38 7.68 3.43 -11.02
N GLN A 39 6.53 3.79 -11.59
CA GLN A 39 5.45 2.84 -11.90
C GLN A 39 5.87 1.86 -13.01
N LYS A 40 6.56 2.33 -14.04
CA LYS A 40 7.11 1.47 -15.11
C LYS A 40 8.15 0.50 -14.55
N LYS A 41 9.08 0.99 -13.72
CA LYS A 41 10.07 0.16 -13.02
C LYS A 41 9.40 -0.84 -12.06
N PHE A 42 8.34 -0.43 -11.35
CA PHE A 42 7.55 -1.34 -10.52
C PHE A 42 6.93 -2.48 -11.32
N ALA A 43 6.33 -2.18 -12.47
CA ALA A 43 5.79 -3.22 -13.34
C ALA A 43 6.88 -4.20 -13.80
N ALA A 44 8.03 -3.70 -14.23
CA ALA A 44 9.17 -4.51 -14.61
C ALA A 44 9.73 -5.34 -13.43
N TYR A 45 9.81 -4.75 -12.23
CA TYR A 45 10.22 -5.43 -10.99
C TYR A 45 9.29 -6.60 -10.67
N VAL A 46 7.98 -6.38 -10.63
CA VAL A 46 7.00 -7.45 -10.36
C VAL A 46 7.11 -8.57 -11.39
N ARG A 47 7.23 -8.24 -12.68
CA ARG A 47 7.43 -9.23 -13.74
C ARG A 47 8.71 -10.05 -13.54
N ARG A 48 9.80 -9.40 -13.17
CA ARG A 48 11.09 -10.05 -12.88
C ARG A 48 10.96 -11.02 -11.70
N VAL A 49 10.36 -10.59 -10.58
CA VAL A 49 10.16 -11.42 -9.40
C VAL A 49 9.38 -12.70 -9.74
N PHE A 50 8.24 -12.58 -10.43
CA PHE A 50 7.47 -13.75 -10.85
C PHE A 50 8.16 -14.62 -11.92
N ALA A 51 9.11 -14.08 -12.66
CA ALA A 51 9.89 -14.86 -13.64
C ALA A 51 11.02 -15.65 -12.98
N THR A 52 11.58 -15.15 -11.88
CA THR A 52 12.75 -15.72 -11.21
C THR A 52 12.44 -16.52 -9.97
N GLU A 53 11.35 -16.19 -9.27
CA GLU A 53 10.95 -16.85 -8.03
C GLU A 53 9.77 -17.81 -8.26
N GLU A 54 9.70 -18.87 -7.45
CA GLU A 54 8.52 -19.71 -7.35
C GLU A 54 7.57 -19.10 -6.31
N LEU A 55 6.38 -18.66 -6.78
CA LEU A 55 5.41 -17.97 -5.94
C LEU A 55 4.03 -18.57 -6.09
N ILE A 56 3.26 -18.56 -5.01
CA ILE A 56 1.90 -19.02 -4.91
C ILE A 56 1.00 -17.79 -4.73
N ILE A 57 0.01 -17.63 -5.61
CA ILE A 57 -1.04 -16.60 -5.48
C ILE A 57 -2.28 -17.28 -4.90
N ASP A 58 -2.71 -16.86 -3.72
CA ASP A 58 -3.92 -17.39 -3.06
C ASP A 58 -5.17 -16.70 -3.63
N THR A 59 -5.68 -17.25 -4.73
CA THR A 59 -6.85 -16.70 -5.44
C THR A 59 -8.15 -16.84 -4.65
N ASP A 60 -8.31 -17.92 -3.85
CA ASP A 60 -9.48 -18.06 -2.96
C ASP A 60 -9.51 -16.94 -1.92
N ARG A 61 -8.35 -16.61 -1.35
CA ARG A 61 -8.23 -15.51 -0.40
C ARG A 61 -8.54 -14.16 -1.05
N ILE A 62 -8.09 -13.90 -2.28
CA ILE A 62 -8.42 -12.70 -3.04
C ILE A 62 -9.94 -12.57 -3.20
N ASP A 63 -10.59 -13.61 -3.66
CA ASP A 63 -12.05 -13.62 -3.89
C ASP A 63 -12.83 -13.41 -2.59
N ARG A 64 -12.40 -14.05 -1.50
CA ARG A 64 -13.03 -13.89 -0.18
C ARG A 64 -12.86 -12.50 0.38
N TYR A 65 -11.68 -11.88 0.24
CA TYR A 65 -11.45 -10.50 0.63
C TYR A 65 -12.26 -9.54 -0.25
N GLY A 66 -12.28 -9.74 -1.55
CA GLY A 66 -13.03 -8.91 -2.49
C GLY A 66 -14.51 -8.79 -2.14
N ARG A 67 -15.11 -9.83 -1.51
CA ARG A 67 -16.49 -9.78 -1.04
C ARG A 67 -16.73 -8.75 0.07
N PHE A 68 -15.69 -8.27 0.75
CA PHE A 68 -15.82 -7.24 1.78
C PHE A 68 -15.92 -5.83 1.21
N LEU A 69 -15.49 -5.57 -0.04
CA LEU A 69 -15.58 -4.25 -0.68
C LEU A 69 -17.01 -3.67 -0.64
N ARG A 70 -18.04 -4.52 -0.78
CA ARG A 70 -19.45 -4.11 -0.69
C ARG A 70 -19.84 -3.39 0.60
N TYR A 71 -19.02 -3.44 1.63
CA TYR A 71 -19.27 -2.78 2.92
C TYR A 71 -18.56 -1.43 3.02
N PHE A 72 -17.57 -1.19 2.16
CA PHE A 72 -16.81 0.03 2.11
C PHE A 72 -17.54 1.11 1.29
N PRO A 73 -17.23 2.40 1.50
CA PRO A 73 -17.85 3.49 0.74
C PRO A 73 -17.45 3.49 -0.74
N PHE A 74 -16.40 2.74 -1.08
CA PHE A 74 -16.00 2.39 -2.44
C PHE A 74 -16.28 0.90 -2.65
N ASP A 75 -17.16 0.56 -3.57
CA ASP A 75 -17.57 -0.82 -3.86
C ASP A 75 -16.64 -1.55 -4.85
N VAL A 76 -15.66 -0.84 -5.39
CA VAL A 76 -14.68 -1.33 -6.37
C VAL A 76 -13.30 -0.75 -6.08
N PHE A 77 -12.26 -1.56 -6.27
CA PHE A 77 -10.87 -1.12 -6.33
C PHE A 77 -10.45 -0.83 -7.76
N PHE A 78 -9.65 0.20 -7.93
CA PHE A 78 -8.97 0.48 -9.20
C PHE A 78 -7.85 -0.52 -9.45
N PRO A 79 -7.37 -0.67 -10.71
CA PRO A 79 -6.35 -1.67 -11.04
C PRO A 79 -5.09 -1.61 -10.17
N TRP A 80 -4.62 -0.41 -9.81
CA TRP A 80 -3.44 -0.25 -8.96
C TRP A 80 -3.69 -0.71 -7.51
N GLU A 81 -4.88 -0.44 -6.96
CA GLU A 81 -5.25 -0.86 -5.60
C GLU A 81 -5.34 -2.38 -5.51
N TRP A 82 -5.97 -3.03 -6.50
CA TRP A 82 -5.99 -4.48 -6.59
C TRP A 82 -4.59 -5.07 -6.70
N CYS A 83 -3.72 -4.48 -7.52
CA CYS A 83 -2.35 -4.95 -7.70
C CYS A 83 -1.57 -4.90 -6.38
N VAL A 84 -1.54 -3.73 -5.73
CA VAL A 84 -0.83 -3.53 -4.46
C VAL A 84 -1.42 -4.40 -3.35
N PHE A 85 -2.76 -4.43 -3.21
CA PHE A 85 -3.46 -5.27 -2.25
C PHE A 85 -3.08 -6.75 -2.40
N THR A 86 -3.18 -7.27 -3.63
CA THR A 86 -2.95 -8.69 -3.92
C THR A 86 -1.50 -9.08 -3.66
N LEU A 87 -0.55 -8.28 -4.15
CA LEU A 87 0.88 -8.54 -3.92
C LEU A 87 1.21 -8.56 -2.43
N PHE A 88 0.70 -7.63 -1.65
CA PHE A 88 1.02 -7.51 -0.24
C PHE A 88 0.32 -8.54 0.66
N THR A 89 -0.88 -9.02 0.28
CA THR A 89 -1.70 -9.85 1.17
C THR A 89 -1.85 -11.31 0.74
N CYS A 90 -1.70 -11.61 -0.55
CA CYS A 90 -2.08 -12.90 -1.12
C CYS A 90 -0.98 -13.60 -1.92
N VAL A 91 0.28 -13.14 -1.86
CA VAL A 91 1.41 -13.78 -2.55
C VAL A 91 2.37 -14.38 -1.54
N PHE A 92 2.63 -15.67 -1.69
CA PHE A 92 3.42 -16.47 -0.77
C PHE A 92 4.56 -17.19 -1.49
N ARG A 93 5.62 -17.52 -0.75
CA ARG A 93 6.64 -18.49 -1.17
C ARG A 93 6.12 -19.91 -0.97
N PRO A 94 6.75 -20.94 -1.57
CA PRO A 94 6.34 -22.35 -1.41
C PRO A 94 6.36 -22.84 0.03
N ASP A 95 7.18 -22.26 0.89
CA ASP A 95 7.24 -22.56 2.33
C ASP A 95 6.10 -21.93 3.14
N GLY A 96 5.19 -21.20 2.49
CA GLY A 96 4.07 -20.51 3.10
C GLY A 96 4.40 -19.14 3.68
N THR A 97 5.65 -18.68 3.60
CA THR A 97 6.00 -17.32 4.03
C THR A 97 5.51 -16.27 3.01
N LEU A 98 5.30 -15.05 3.48
CA LEU A 98 4.95 -13.93 2.61
C LEU A 98 6.09 -13.58 1.66
N ARG A 99 5.78 -13.27 0.39
CA ARG A 99 6.80 -12.74 -0.51
C ARG A 99 7.15 -11.29 -0.15
N TRP A 100 6.15 -10.48 0.17
CA TRP A 100 6.33 -9.09 0.55
C TRP A 100 5.79 -8.85 1.95
N THR A 101 6.64 -8.33 2.81
CA THR A 101 6.33 -8.03 4.22
C THR A 101 6.24 -6.54 4.49
N ASP A 102 6.84 -5.72 3.63
CA ASP A 102 6.97 -4.27 3.80
C ASP A 102 6.40 -3.55 2.58
N LEU A 103 5.18 -3.02 2.72
CA LEU A 103 4.56 -2.20 1.69
C LEU A 103 5.01 -0.74 1.83
N VAL A 104 5.50 -0.17 0.75
CA VAL A 104 5.60 1.29 0.57
C VAL A 104 4.54 1.70 -0.43
N CYS A 105 3.61 2.56 -0.01
CA CYS A 105 2.56 3.10 -0.87
C CYS A 105 2.54 4.63 -0.77
N PHE A 106 3.37 5.28 -1.58
CA PHE A 106 3.49 6.73 -1.64
C PHE A 106 2.82 7.23 -2.91
N VAL A 107 1.72 7.92 -2.74
CA VAL A 107 0.88 8.42 -3.85
C VAL A 107 0.36 9.81 -3.52
N GLY A 108 0.04 10.58 -4.54
CA GLY A 108 -0.52 11.92 -4.36
C GLY A 108 -1.77 11.94 -3.48
N ARG A 109 -1.96 13.04 -2.76
CA ARG A 109 -3.15 13.24 -1.91
C ARG A 109 -4.43 13.02 -2.74
N GLY A 110 -5.41 12.33 -2.17
CA GLY A 110 -6.69 12.02 -2.83
C GLY A 110 -6.68 10.75 -3.68
N ALA A 111 -5.55 10.09 -3.89
CA ALA A 111 -5.48 8.86 -4.70
C ALA A 111 -6.18 7.64 -4.07
N GLY A 112 -6.59 7.68 -2.79
CA GLY A 112 -7.30 6.56 -2.15
C GLY A 112 -6.48 5.72 -1.18
N LYS A 113 -5.22 6.11 -0.87
CA LYS A 113 -4.32 5.34 0.02
C LYS A 113 -4.96 4.92 1.35
N ASN A 114 -5.73 5.83 1.98
CA ASN A 114 -6.35 5.54 3.29
C ASN A 114 -7.45 4.47 3.17
N GLY A 115 -8.25 4.51 2.09
CA GLY A 115 -9.24 3.47 1.80
C GLY A 115 -8.59 2.11 1.58
N LEU A 116 -7.52 2.04 0.80
CA LEU A 116 -6.75 0.81 0.57
C LEU A 116 -6.23 0.24 1.89
N ILE A 117 -5.61 1.08 2.73
CA ILE A 117 -5.02 0.60 4.00
C ILE A 117 -6.08 0.20 5.02
N ALA A 118 -7.20 0.92 5.10
CA ALA A 118 -8.34 0.55 5.92
C ALA A 118 -8.90 -0.82 5.50
N PHE A 119 -9.01 -1.06 4.20
CA PHE A 119 -9.43 -2.36 3.66
C PHE A 119 -8.45 -3.47 3.99
N ILE A 120 -7.14 -3.25 3.82
CA ILE A 120 -6.09 -4.21 4.21
C ILE A 120 -6.21 -4.54 5.71
N ALA A 121 -6.28 -3.53 6.57
CA ALA A 121 -6.40 -3.70 8.02
C ALA A 121 -7.65 -4.52 8.40
N PHE A 122 -8.80 -4.20 7.79
CA PHE A 122 -10.03 -4.95 8.00
C PHE A 122 -9.90 -6.41 7.55
N CYS A 123 -9.38 -6.67 6.36
CA CYS A 123 -9.23 -8.02 5.81
C CYS A 123 -8.35 -8.90 6.70
N LEU A 124 -7.22 -8.36 7.18
CA LEU A 124 -6.22 -9.13 7.92
C LEU A 124 -6.65 -9.51 9.34
N VAL A 125 -7.65 -8.85 9.94
CA VAL A 125 -8.21 -9.28 11.22
C VAL A 125 -9.34 -10.30 11.09
N THR A 126 -9.81 -10.59 9.85
CA THR A 126 -10.91 -11.55 9.62
C THR A 126 -10.41 -13.00 9.60
N VAL A 127 -11.36 -13.94 9.70
CA VAL A 127 -11.09 -15.39 9.57
C VAL A 127 -10.48 -15.79 8.21
N VAL A 128 -10.59 -14.92 7.21
CA VAL A 128 -9.98 -15.15 5.88
C VAL A 128 -8.46 -15.12 5.94
N ASN A 129 -7.89 -14.31 6.83
CA ASN A 129 -6.44 -14.30 7.06
C ASN A 129 -5.92 -15.63 7.65
N GLY A 130 -6.77 -16.36 8.37
CA GLY A 130 -6.42 -17.66 8.96
C GLY A 130 -5.52 -17.60 10.18
N ILE A 131 -5.20 -16.41 10.69
CA ILE A 131 -4.29 -16.21 11.82
C ILE A 131 -5.08 -15.61 13.00
N ARG A 132 -4.95 -16.24 14.18
CA ARG A 132 -5.52 -15.71 15.43
C ARG A 132 -4.58 -14.66 16.03
N ASP A 133 -5.15 -13.74 16.79
CA ASP A 133 -4.42 -12.69 17.50
C ASP A 133 -3.56 -11.81 16.57
N TYR A 134 -3.99 -11.69 15.28
CA TYR A 134 -3.32 -10.87 14.29
C TYR A 134 -3.70 -9.40 14.46
N ASN A 135 -3.04 -8.72 15.37
CA ASN A 135 -3.37 -7.34 15.72
C ASN A 135 -2.83 -6.37 14.66
N VAL A 136 -3.57 -5.29 14.45
CA VAL A 136 -3.22 -4.21 13.53
C VAL A 136 -3.11 -2.91 14.33
N ASP A 137 -1.96 -2.27 14.27
CA ASP A 137 -1.74 -0.95 14.85
C ASP A 137 -1.56 0.09 13.72
N ILE A 138 -2.38 1.14 13.75
CA ILE A 138 -2.31 2.29 12.85
C ILE A 138 -1.58 3.40 13.59
N CYS A 139 -0.39 3.75 13.13
CA CYS A 139 0.50 4.71 13.76
C CYS A 139 0.62 5.98 12.90
N ALA A 140 0.47 7.15 13.52
CA ALA A 140 0.73 8.44 12.88
C ALA A 140 1.37 9.42 13.87
N ASN A 141 1.90 10.53 13.36
CA ASN A 141 2.51 11.56 14.20
C ASN A 141 1.48 12.30 15.07
N SER A 142 0.26 12.50 14.57
CA SER A 142 -0.84 13.07 15.35
C SER A 142 -1.95 12.05 15.58
N GLU A 143 -2.71 12.24 16.64
CA GLU A 143 -3.84 11.39 16.96
C GLU A 143 -4.95 11.50 15.90
N GLU A 144 -5.17 12.68 15.35
CA GLU A 144 -6.18 12.91 14.30
C GLU A 144 -5.85 12.13 13.04
N GLN A 145 -4.59 12.14 12.60
CA GLN A 145 -4.14 11.36 11.45
C GLN A 145 -4.31 9.86 11.69
N ALA A 146 -3.85 9.34 12.84
CA ALA A 146 -3.99 7.92 13.16
C ALA A 146 -5.45 7.46 13.21
N LYS A 147 -6.37 8.34 13.58
CA LYS A 147 -7.82 8.07 13.64
C LYS A 147 -8.45 7.94 12.26
N THR A 148 -7.96 8.59 11.22
CA THR A 148 -8.63 8.64 9.91
C THR A 148 -8.94 7.25 9.37
N SER A 149 -7.93 6.43 9.11
CA SER A 149 -8.13 5.07 8.60
C SER A 149 -8.84 4.13 9.60
N PHE A 150 -8.68 4.37 10.91
CA PHE A 150 -9.42 3.64 11.94
C PHE A 150 -10.92 3.95 11.86
N PHE A 151 -11.30 5.23 11.77
CA PHE A 151 -12.70 5.63 11.70
C PHE A 151 -13.37 5.26 10.39
N ASP A 152 -12.64 5.12 9.31
CA ASP A 152 -13.19 4.54 8.06
C ASP A 152 -13.74 3.12 8.34
N ILE A 153 -12.99 2.28 9.05
CA ILE A 153 -13.44 0.95 9.43
C ILE A 153 -14.57 1.03 10.48
N TRP A 154 -14.44 1.90 11.47
CA TRP A 154 -15.44 2.08 12.51
C TRP A 154 -16.80 2.50 11.92
N ASN A 155 -16.82 3.43 10.96
CA ASN A 155 -18.01 3.89 10.25
C ASN A 155 -18.71 2.76 9.48
N ILE A 156 -17.94 1.82 8.89
CA ILE A 156 -18.49 0.63 8.23
C ILE A 156 -19.22 -0.25 9.24
N LEU A 157 -18.61 -0.45 10.41
CA LEU A 157 -19.20 -1.29 11.47
C LEU A 157 -20.44 -0.67 12.12
N GLU A 158 -20.46 0.66 12.29
CA GLU A 158 -21.62 1.40 12.83
C GLU A 158 -22.70 1.69 11.78
N GLY A 159 -22.40 1.55 10.49
CA GLY A 159 -23.30 1.85 9.39
C GLY A 159 -24.46 0.85 9.23
N LYS A 160 -25.06 0.85 8.05
CA LYS A 160 -26.28 0.05 7.71
C LYS A 160 -26.15 -1.47 7.98
N ASN A 161 -24.94 -2.01 8.04
CA ASN A 161 -24.71 -3.43 8.32
C ASN A 161 -24.36 -3.74 9.78
N ARG A 162 -24.56 -2.80 10.70
CA ARG A 162 -24.18 -2.90 12.11
C ARG A 162 -24.63 -4.19 12.80
N LEU A 163 -25.88 -4.59 12.61
CA LEU A 163 -26.41 -5.83 13.22
C LEU A 163 -25.70 -7.09 12.71
N LYS A 164 -25.29 -7.10 11.46
CA LYS A 164 -24.53 -8.21 10.87
C LYS A 164 -23.12 -8.27 11.47
N PHE A 165 -22.45 -7.13 11.59
CA PHE A 165 -21.10 -7.07 12.15
C PHE A 165 -21.04 -7.38 13.64
N LYS A 166 -22.08 -7.06 14.42
CA LYS A 166 -22.16 -7.40 15.85
C LYS A 166 -22.05 -8.90 16.16
N LYS A 167 -22.29 -9.77 15.16
CA LYS A 167 -22.12 -11.22 15.32
C LYS A 167 -20.67 -11.67 15.36
N GLY A 168 -19.76 -10.90 14.77
CA GLY A 168 -18.35 -11.25 14.63
C GLY A 168 -17.36 -10.17 15.08
N PHE A 169 -17.87 -8.98 15.46
CA PHE A 169 -17.03 -7.87 15.87
C PHE A 169 -17.58 -7.21 17.15
N ARG A 170 -16.66 -6.76 17.98
CA ARG A 170 -16.89 -5.79 19.05
C ARG A 170 -16.05 -4.57 18.76
N TRP A 171 -16.60 -3.38 18.97
CA TRP A 171 -15.87 -2.14 18.71
C TRP A 171 -16.34 -1.01 19.62
N ASN A 172 -15.43 -0.12 19.87
CA ASN A 172 -15.64 1.17 20.50
C ASN A 172 -14.84 2.22 19.72
N ARG A 173 -14.64 3.41 20.25
CA ARG A 173 -13.91 4.49 19.59
C ARG A 173 -12.39 4.35 19.61
N THR A 174 -11.84 3.34 20.27
CA THR A 174 -10.40 3.09 20.41
C THR A 174 -9.97 1.73 19.89
N ASP A 175 -10.88 0.76 19.86
CA ASP A 175 -10.60 -0.63 19.57
C ASP A 175 -11.68 -1.25 18.67
N ILE A 176 -11.26 -2.01 17.67
CA ILE A 176 -12.12 -2.89 16.88
C ILE A 176 -11.57 -4.30 17.04
N THR A 177 -12.38 -5.24 17.52
CA THR A 177 -11.98 -6.63 17.76
C THR A 177 -12.85 -7.58 16.98
N ASN A 178 -12.23 -8.43 16.15
CA ASN A 178 -12.89 -9.59 15.58
C ASN A 178 -12.94 -10.71 16.64
N THR A 179 -14.14 -11.12 17.04
CA THR A 179 -14.33 -12.07 18.14
C THR A 179 -13.97 -13.51 17.78
N SER A 180 -13.98 -13.84 16.47
CA SER A 180 -13.63 -15.19 15.99
C SER A 180 -12.13 -15.43 15.94
N THR A 181 -11.34 -14.41 15.59
CA THR A 181 -9.88 -14.48 15.49
C THR A 181 -9.18 -13.91 16.72
N ASN A 182 -9.89 -13.21 17.58
CA ASN A 182 -9.35 -12.41 18.68
C ASN A 182 -8.35 -11.32 18.21
N SER A 183 -8.44 -10.92 16.93
CA SER A 183 -7.56 -9.91 16.33
C SER A 183 -8.15 -8.51 16.54
N THR A 184 -7.30 -7.53 16.79
CA THR A 184 -7.73 -6.15 17.10
C THR A 184 -7.14 -5.15 16.09
N ILE A 185 -7.88 -4.07 15.83
CA ILE A 185 -7.37 -2.87 15.14
C ILE A 185 -7.37 -1.75 16.16
N LYS A 186 -6.24 -1.05 16.29
CA LYS A 186 -6.09 0.12 17.18
C LYS A 186 -5.34 1.22 16.46
N TYR A 187 -5.66 2.48 16.75
CA TYR A 187 -4.81 3.59 16.38
C TYR A 187 -3.84 3.94 17.51
N ARG A 188 -2.66 4.47 17.13
CA ARG A 188 -1.58 4.82 18.06
C ARG A 188 -0.97 6.15 17.69
N THR A 189 -0.62 6.91 18.70
CA THR A 189 0.18 8.12 18.54
C THR A 189 1.66 7.85 18.85
N ASN A 190 2.54 8.74 18.42
CA ASN A 190 3.99 8.60 18.57
C ASN A 190 4.54 8.70 20.02
N SER A 191 3.71 8.57 21.06
CA SER A 191 4.19 8.62 22.46
C SER A 191 5.01 7.36 22.82
N PRO A 192 6.30 7.49 23.19
CA PRO A 192 7.20 6.34 23.39
C PRO A 192 6.89 5.47 24.62
N LYS A 193 6.15 5.99 25.61
CA LYS A 193 6.10 5.43 26.96
C LYS A 193 5.25 4.16 27.17
N SER A 194 4.54 3.64 26.16
CA SER A 194 3.60 2.51 26.34
C SER A 194 3.72 1.39 25.31
N LYS A 195 4.88 1.26 24.63
CA LYS A 195 4.98 0.48 23.39
C LYS A 195 5.84 -0.77 23.46
N ASP A 196 6.55 -1.00 24.56
CA ASP A 196 7.38 -2.21 24.73
C ASP A 196 6.49 -3.46 24.87
N GLY A 197 6.73 -4.45 23.98
CA GLY A 197 6.05 -5.74 24.03
C GLY A 197 4.83 -5.89 23.14
N MET A 198 4.52 -4.94 22.27
CA MET A 198 3.43 -5.06 21.28
C MET A 198 3.72 -6.19 20.27
N ARG A 199 2.73 -7.06 20.05
CA ARG A 199 2.81 -8.17 19.11
C ARG A 199 1.81 -7.93 17.96
N SER A 200 2.15 -6.98 17.08
CA SER A 200 1.29 -6.62 15.97
C SER A 200 1.63 -7.43 14.74
N GLY A 201 0.62 -8.06 14.14
CA GLY A 201 0.75 -8.73 12.85
C GLY A 201 0.95 -7.73 11.71
N LEU A 202 0.25 -6.59 11.77
CA LEU A 202 0.47 -5.46 10.85
C LEU A 202 0.69 -4.17 11.64
N VAL A 203 1.73 -3.42 11.28
CA VAL A 203 1.92 -2.03 11.72
C VAL A 203 1.84 -1.14 10.49
N ILE A 204 0.94 -0.16 10.55
CA ILE A 204 0.74 0.84 9.51
C ILE A 204 1.36 2.15 10.02
N PHE A 205 2.29 2.71 9.26
CA PHE A 205 2.86 4.03 9.48
C PHE A 205 2.23 5.00 8.48
N ASP A 206 1.30 5.81 8.98
CA ASP A 206 0.60 6.80 8.16
C ASP A 206 1.33 8.14 8.19
N GLU A 207 1.26 8.86 7.07
CA GLU A 207 1.93 10.15 6.85
C GLU A 207 3.43 10.10 7.18
N VAL A 208 4.13 9.12 6.54
CA VAL A 208 5.57 8.85 6.77
C VAL A 208 6.43 10.08 6.56
N HIS A 209 6.03 11.01 5.70
CA HIS A 209 6.73 12.27 5.47
C HIS A 209 6.90 13.13 6.74
N ALA A 210 6.07 12.89 7.76
CA ALA A 210 6.14 13.64 9.02
C ALA A 210 7.06 12.99 10.07
N TYR A 211 7.69 11.83 9.76
CA TYR A 211 8.61 11.16 10.67
C TYR A 211 10.05 11.66 10.48
N SER A 212 10.60 12.33 11.48
CA SER A 212 11.97 12.86 11.44
C SER A 212 13.04 11.78 11.71
N SER A 213 12.69 10.65 12.33
CA SER A 213 13.66 9.60 12.63
C SER A 213 13.06 8.20 12.69
N TRP A 214 13.89 7.19 12.43
CA TRP A 214 13.54 5.77 12.53
C TRP A 214 13.20 5.30 13.94
N LYS A 215 13.62 6.03 14.97
CA LYS A 215 13.40 5.64 16.37
C LYS A 215 11.93 5.38 16.68
N ASN A 216 11.04 6.21 16.15
CA ASN A 216 9.59 6.04 16.35
C ASN A 216 9.02 4.82 15.63
N ILE A 217 9.63 4.38 14.53
CA ILE A 217 9.23 3.20 13.77
C ILE A 217 9.74 1.93 14.47
N THR A 218 11.00 1.92 14.90
CA THR A 218 11.65 0.77 15.50
C THR A 218 10.92 0.27 16.75
N VAL A 219 10.41 1.17 17.59
CA VAL A 219 9.66 0.80 18.80
C VAL A 219 8.44 -0.08 18.50
N PHE A 220 7.76 0.16 17.38
CA PHE A 220 6.61 -0.65 16.99
C PHE A 220 6.97 -2.00 16.36
N THR A 221 8.16 -2.10 15.75
CA THR A 221 8.53 -3.28 14.97
C THR A 221 9.28 -4.34 15.77
N THR A 222 9.90 -3.98 16.91
CA THR A 222 10.67 -4.91 17.75
C THR A 222 9.86 -6.10 18.26
N GLY A 223 8.56 -5.92 18.50
CA GLY A 223 7.69 -7.01 18.97
C GLY A 223 7.15 -7.95 17.89
N GLN A 224 7.31 -7.60 16.61
CA GLN A 224 6.72 -8.34 15.47
C GLN A 224 7.37 -9.71 15.26
N GLY A 225 8.60 -9.94 15.69
CA GLY A 225 9.27 -11.23 15.55
C GLY A 225 8.58 -12.42 16.26
N LYS A 226 7.54 -12.15 17.04
CA LYS A 226 6.70 -13.17 17.72
C LYS A 226 5.36 -13.41 16.99
N CYS A 227 5.12 -12.73 15.90
CA CYS A 227 3.87 -12.84 15.13
C CYS A 227 4.06 -13.71 13.90
N ALA A 228 3.03 -14.47 13.53
CA ALA A 228 3.01 -15.16 12.26
C ALA A 228 2.79 -14.13 11.13
N HIS A 229 3.58 -14.22 10.07
CA HIS A 229 3.48 -13.35 8.89
C HIS A 229 3.43 -11.85 9.22
N PRO A 230 4.43 -11.31 9.94
CA PRO A 230 4.43 -9.90 10.30
C PRO A 230 4.54 -9.02 9.06
N ARG A 231 3.82 -7.91 9.07
CA ARG A 231 3.78 -6.94 7.98
C ARG A 231 4.00 -5.52 8.49
N ARG A 232 4.58 -4.68 7.64
CA ARG A 232 4.63 -3.22 7.81
C ARG A 232 4.09 -2.54 6.58
N ALA A 233 3.37 -1.44 6.77
CA ALA A 233 2.91 -0.62 5.66
C ALA A 233 3.31 0.84 5.93
N PHE A 234 4.07 1.41 5.01
CA PHE A 234 4.48 2.81 5.00
C PHE A 234 3.63 3.53 3.97
N ILE A 235 2.75 4.43 4.42
CA ILE A 235 1.84 5.17 3.54
C ILE A 235 2.03 6.67 3.70
N SER A 236 2.07 7.38 2.59
CA SER A 236 2.30 8.82 2.58
C SER A 236 1.93 9.47 1.24
N SER A 237 1.73 10.78 1.26
CA SER A 237 2.11 11.67 0.18
C SER A 237 3.53 12.19 0.45
N ASN A 238 4.11 13.00 -0.44
CA ASN A 238 5.35 13.70 -0.12
C ASN A 238 5.08 14.81 0.92
N GLY A 239 6.12 15.38 1.50
CA GLY A 239 6.04 16.44 2.52
C GLY A 239 7.29 17.33 2.52
N ASP A 240 7.41 18.17 3.53
CA ASP A 240 8.43 19.24 3.58
C ASP A 240 9.72 18.81 4.30
N ILE A 241 9.68 17.74 5.11
CA ILE A 241 10.87 17.24 5.81
C ILE A 241 11.78 16.56 4.81
N ARG A 242 13.02 17.08 4.66
CA ARG A 242 14.07 16.48 3.84
C ARG A 242 15.07 15.73 4.72
N ASP A 243 15.77 14.77 4.10
CA ASP A 243 16.76 13.90 4.77
C ASP A 243 16.16 13.08 5.93
N GLY A 244 14.83 12.92 5.94
CA GLY A 244 14.08 12.18 6.94
C GLY A 244 13.81 10.72 6.55
N VAL A 245 12.88 10.11 7.28
CA VAL A 245 12.49 8.71 7.03
C VAL A 245 11.90 8.51 5.64
N TYR A 246 11.11 9.48 5.16
CA TYR A 246 10.51 9.43 3.82
C TYR A 246 11.57 9.33 2.73
N ASP A 247 12.56 10.23 2.74
CA ASP A 247 13.59 10.27 1.71
C ASP A 247 14.45 9.00 1.74
N ALA A 248 14.80 8.50 2.93
CA ALA A 248 15.54 7.23 3.08
C ALA A 248 14.76 6.02 2.55
N ILE A 249 13.42 6.00 2.72
CA ILE A 249 12.56 4.96 2.15
C ILE A 249 12.52 5.07 0.63
N VAL A 250 12.38 6.29 0.08
CA VAL A 250 12.36 6.52 -1.37
C VAL A 250 13.67 6.07 -2.01
N GLU A 251 14.82 6.45 -1.44
CA GLU A 251 16.14 6.02 -1.92
C GLU A 251 16.26 4.48 -1.95
N ARG A 252 15.85 3.81 -0.88
CA ARG A 252 15.84 2.35 -0.84
C ARG A 252 14.92 1.75 -1.90
N CYS A 253 13.73 2.29 -2.08
CA CYS A 253 12.78 1.85 -3.09
C CYS A 253 13.34 2.01 -4.51
N ASP A 254 13.97 3.16 -4.80
CA ASP A 254 14.59 3.41 -6.10
C ASP A 254 15.71 2.40 -6.40
N ARG A 255 16.54 2.05 -5.43
CA ARG A 255 17.56 1.01 -5.58
C ARG A 255 16.95 -0.37 -5.89
N ILE A 256 15.84 -0.74 -5.21
CA ILE A 256 15.12 -2.00 -5.49
C ILE A 256 14.54 -1.99 -6.90
N LEU A 257 13.89 -0.90 -7.29
CA LEU A 257 13.24 -0.76 -8.59
C LEU A 257 14.26 -0.75 -9.74
N ASN A 258 15.43 -0.16 -9.54
CA ASN A 258 16.53 -0.16 -10.49
C ASN A 258 17.21 -1.54 -10.60
N GLY A 259 17.08 -2.40 -9.60
CA GLY A 259 17.79 -3.68 -9.53
C GLY A 259 19.20 -3.56 -8.95
N ASP A 260 19.48 -2.50 -8.20
CA ASP A 260 20.79 -2.22 -7.60
C ASP A 260 21.02 -3.00 -6.29
N VAL A 261 20.06 -3.84 -5.90
CA VAL A 261 20.13 -4.71 -4.72
C VAL A 261 19.88 -6.17 -5.12
N GLU A 262 20.63 -7.09 -4.52
CA GLU A 262 20.45 -8.53 -4.73
C GLU A 262 19.18 -9.04 -4.04
N ASP A 263 18.89 -8.54 -2.82
CA ASP A 263 17.73 -8.89 -2.01
C ASP A 263 16.92 -7.63 -1.67
N ASP A 264 15.66 -7.63 -2.08
CA ASP A 264 14.71 -6.55 -1.73
C ASP A 264 14.24 -6.64 -0.27
N ASN A 265 14.61 -7.71 0.44
CA ASN A 265 14.26 -7.96 1.83
C ASN A 265 12.75 -7.85 2.10
N GLY A 266 11.93 -8.32 1.17
CA GLY A 266 10.46 -8.33 1.27
C GLY A 266 9.79 -6.96 1.09
N TRP A 267 10.49 -5.96 0.56
CA TRP A 267 9.91 -4.65 0.28
C TRP A 267 9.10 -4.66 -1.02
N LEU A 268 7.92 -4.05 -0.97
CA LEU A 268 7.03 -3.80 -2.11
C LEU A 268 6.95 -2.29 -2.37
N PRO A 269 7.78 -1.74 -3.27
CA PRO A 269 7.88 -0.31 -3.52
C PRO A 269 6.83 0.17 -4.53
N PHE A 270 5.77 0.83 -4.08
CA PHE A 270 4.79 1.47 -4.93
C PHE A 270 4.79 2.99 -4.69
N ILE A 271 5.41 3.73 -5.61
CA ILE A 271 5.59 5.18 -5.51
C ILE A 271 5.11 5.85 -6.80
N CYS A 272 4.25 6.84 -6.66
CA CYS A 272 3.67 7.64 -7.74
C CYS A 272 3.97 9.12 -7.52
N SER A 273 4.58 9.75 -8.49
CA SER A 273 4.91 11.18 -8.52
C SER A 273 5.05 11.65 -9.96
N LEU A 274 5.06 12.94 -10.21
CA LEU A 274 5.61 13.44 -11.47
C LEU A 274 7.09 13.01 -11.60
N ASP A 275 7.60 12.91 -12.82
CA ASP A 275 9.00 12.58 -13.08
C ASP A 275 9.88 13.85 -13.04
N SER A 276 9.31 15.01 -13.34
CA SER A 276 9.96 16.32 -13.17
C SER A 276 8.95 17.40 -12.78
N PRO A 277 9.38 18.52 -12.18
CA PRO A 277 8.50 19.64 -11.82
C PRO A 277 7.76 20.25 -13.01
N GLU A 278 8.39 20.30 -14.19
CA GLU A 278 7.86 20.91 -15.40
C GLU A 278 6.63 20.18 -15.93
N GLU A 279 6.50 18.90 -15.64
CA GLU A 279 5.36 18.07 -16.06
C GLU A 279 4.03 18.53 -15.47
N VAL A 280 4.05 19.34 -14.41
CA VAL A 280 2.84 19.87 -13.75
C VAL A 280 1.97 20.70 -14.68
N HIS A 281 2.56 21.30 -15.71
CA HIS A 281 1.86 22.18 -16.65
C HIS A 281 1.02 21.40 -17.69
N ASP A 282 1.19 20.10 -17.80
CA ASP A 282 0.35 19.23 -18.63
C ASP A 282 -0.53 18.34 -17.72
N GLU A 283 -1.84 18.61 -17.74
CA GLU A 283 -2.84 17.88 -16.96
C GLU A 283 -2.75 16.35 -17.17
N ALA A 284 -2.38 15.90 -18.37
CA ALA A 284 -2.25 14.47 -18.65
C ALA A 284 -1.18 13.80 -17.79
N ASN A 285 -0.21 14.55 -17.25
CA ASN A 285 0.81 14.00 -16.37
C ASN A 285 0.35 13.83 -14.91
N TRP A 286 -0.74 14.48 -14.48
CA TRP A 286 -1.17 14.41 -13.08
C TRP A 286 -1.56 13.00 -12.63
N GLU A 287 -1.97 12.14 -13.55
CA GLU A 287 -2.23 10.73 -13.24
C GLU A 287 -0.97 9.96 -12.83
N LYS A 288 0.23 10.43 -13.18
CA LYS A 288 1.50 9.87 -12.72
C LYS A 288 1.63 9.93 -11.19
N ALA A 289 1.17 11.02 -10.57
CA ALA A 289 1.17 11.19 -9.14
C ALA A 289 -0.08 10.61 -8.46
N CYS A 290 -1.22 10.62 -9.17
CA CYS A 290 -2.50 10.17 -8.67
C CYS A 290 -3.10 9.07 -9.55
N PRO A 291 -2.75 7.79 -9.33
CA PRO A 291 -3.15 6.68 -10.20
C PRO A 291 -4.65 6.41 -10.24
N SER A 292 -5.44 7.03 -9.37
CA SER A 292 -6.90 6.97 -9.37
C SER A 292 -7.56 8.04 -10.21
N LEU A 293 -6.82 9.03 -10.68
CA LEU A 293 -7.35 10.21 -11.34
C LEU A 293 -8.25 9.89 -12.55
N PRO A 294 -7.90 8.91 -13.42
CA PRO A 294 -8.75 8.55 -14.55
C PRO A 294 -10.15 8.04 -14.17
N TYR A 295 -10.33 7.62 -12.93
CA TYR A 295 -11.58 7.04 -12.41
C TYR A 295 -12.39 8.02 -11.53
N LEU A 296 -11.82 9.19 -11.20
CA LEU A 296 -12.37 10.14 -10.22
C LEU A 296 -12.55 11.54 -10.83
N PRO A 297 -13.58 11.78 -11.66
CA PRO A 297 -13.77 13.06 -12.35
C PRO A 297 -13.89 14.25 -11.38
N ASN A 298 -14.50 14.07 -10.21
CA ASN A 298 -14.60 15.13 -9.21
C ASN A 298 -13.24 15.49 -8.61
N LEU A 299 -12.34 14.53 -8.47
CA LEU A 299 -10.98 14.77 -8.02
C LEU A 299 -10.20 15.59 -9.07
N LEU A 300 -10.38 15.29 -10.35
CA LEU A 300 -9.78 16.09 -11.43
C LEU A 300 -10.22 17.55 -11.38
N LEU A 301 -11.50 17.80 -11.17
CA LEU A 301 -12.02 19.17 -11.03
C LEU A 301 -11.40 19.90 -9.83
N GLN A 302 -11.22 19.19 -8.72
CA GLN A 302 -10.57 19.75 -7.53
C GLN A 302 -9.10 20.07 -7.80
N ILE A 303 -8.36 19.16 -8.44
CA ILE A 303 -6.93 19.36 -8.75
C ILE A 303 -6.75 20.52 -9.73
N ARG A 304 -7.64 20.67 -10.73
CA ARG A 304 -7.62 21.83 -11.65
C ARG A 304 -7.77 23.16 -10.91
N LYS A 305 -8.60 23.20 -9.86
CA LYS A 305 -8.74 24.40 -9.03
C LYS A 305 -7.47 24.68 -8.23
N GLU A 306 -6.94 23.64 -7.53
CA GLU A 306 -5.70 23.74 -6.74
C GLU A 306 -4.51 24.14 -7.63
N TYR A 307 -4.46 23.67 -8.88
CA TYR A 307 -3.41 24.07 -9.84
C TYR A 307 -3.49 25.56 -10.18
N LYS A 308 -4.69 26.13 -10.38
CA LYS A 308 -4.85 27.56 -10.61
C LYS A 308 -4.43 28.38 -9.40
N ASP A 309 -4.86 27.96 -8.21
CA ASP A 309 -4.48 28.62 -6.95
C ASP A 309 -2.96 28.59 -6.77
N TRP A 310 -2.30 27.47 -7.14
CA TRP A 310 -0.84 27.36 -7.11
C TRP A 310 -0.15 28.27 -8.15
N LEU A 311 -0.69 28.40 -9.35
CA LEU A 311 -0.14 29.32 -10.37
C LEU A 311 -0.19 30.78 -9.92
N ASP A 312 -1.28 31.16 -9.24
CA ASP A 312 -1.45 32.52 -8.72
C ASP A 312 -0.50 32.83 -7.56
N ASN A 313 -0.32 31.88 -6.63
CA ASN A 313 0.58 32.04 -5.47
C ASN A 313 1.27 30.72 -5.11
N PRO A 314 2.38 30.39 -5.77
CA PRO A 314 3.10 29.13 -5.54
C PRO A 314 3.58 28.95 -4.09
N ALA A 315 3.97 30.03 -3.42
CA ALA A 315 4.53 29.96 -2.07
C ALA A 315 3.47 29.57 -1.02
N GLU A 316 2.25 30.11 -1.11
CA GLU A 316 1.15 29.77 -0.21
C GLU A 316 0.56 28.39 -0.52
N ASN A 317 0.66 27.91 -1.78
CA ASN A 317 0.09 26.68 -2.26
C ASN A 317 1.14 25.61 -2.54
N ALA A 318 2.30 25.63 -1.88
CA ALA A 318 3.40 24.68 -2.08
C ALA A 318 2.98 23.21 -1.87
N ASP A 319 1.99 22.96 -1.02
CA ASP A 319 1.36 21.64 -0.82
C ASP A 319 0.85 21.00 -2.12
N PHE A 320 0.55 21.79 -3.14
CA PHE A 320 0.14 21.26 -4.44
C PHE A 320 1.24 20.43 -5.08
N MET A 321 2.47 20.97 -5.15
CA MET A 321 3.60 20.25 -5.72
C MET A 321 4.01 19.07 -4.82
N THR A 322 4.15 19.29 -3.53
CA THR A 322 4.63 18.24 -2.61
C THR A 322 3.58 17.15 -2.41
N LYS A 323 2.36 17.51 -2.01
CA LYS A 323 1.36 16.52 -1.56
C LYS A 323 0.48 15.98 -2.68
N ARG A 324 0.22 16.78 -3.76
CA ARG A 324 -0.54 16.29 -4.91
C ARG A 324 0.35 15.64 -5.95
N MET A 325 1.44 16.31 -6.33
CA MET A 325 2.29 15.89 -7.45
C MET A 325 3.48 15.03 -7.03
N GLY A 326 3.76 14.95 -5.73
CA GLY A 326 4.82 14.13 -5.18
C GLY A 326 6.23 14.70 -5.43
N ILE A 327 6.34 15.97 -5.83
CA ILE A 327 7.59 16.68 -6.09
C ILE A 327 7.94 17.51 -4.86
N PRO A 328 9.19 17.41 -4.33
CA PRO A 328 9.65 18.17 -3.17
C PRO A 328 9.79 19.66 -3.45
#